data_2f6273a77d9a5bd21b513664f049915d
#
_entry.id   2f6273a77d9a5bd21b513664f049915d
#
_cell.length_a   1.000
_cell.length_b   1.000
_cell.length_c   1.000
_cell.angle_alpha   90.00
_cell.angle_beta   90.00
_cell.angle_gamma   90.00
#
_symmetry.space_group_name_H-M   'P 1'
#
loop_
_entity.id
_entity.type
_entity.pdbx_description
1 polymer ?
#
loop_
_entity_poly.entity_id
_entity_poly.type
_entity_poly.pdbx_seq_one_letter_code
_entity_poly.pdbx_strand_id
1 'polypeptide(L)'
;MSPEKFYENFVNEMKENKIITGEQMADSKEWVGHTYFDIYKNRRAFTEFVNKNIIDEIIKKRGLNPQHEYFRIDSTGYETYSKEISKEADAVGLSNYSWNLKIAVEHENNVRAWMDEVIKLLHIRCPLKVVIAYNYCDVRDNSENDDRNKLTFVAKYMKKWLDSYSENHEEYLIIIGNAAPKNKNSRFYTKFDYRGYKYTDGQFMRLG
;
A
#
# COMPACT_ATOMS: atom_id res chain seq x y z
N MET A 1 13.76 1.48 2.42
CA MET A 1 13.33 0.31 1.60
C MET A 1 13.01 0.83 0.22
N SER A 2 13.48 0.14 -0.84
CA SER A 2 13.15 0.56 -2.21
C SER A 2 11.75 0.10 -2.61
N PRO A 3 11.12 0.74 -3.62
CA PRO A 3 9.84 0.32 -4.21
C PRO A 3 9.83 -1.14 -4.65
N GLU A 4 10.91 -1.60 -5.29
CA GLU A 4 11.05 -2.96 -5.80
C GLU A 4 10.97 -3.98 -4.65
N LYS A 5 11.68 -3.68 -3.55
CA LYS A 5 11.71 -4.59 -2.39
C LYS A 5 10.39 -4.58 -1.62
N PHE A 6 9.69 -3.44 -1.56
CA PHE A 6 8.34 -3.40 -1.00
C PHE A 6 7.38 -4.26 -1.84
N TYR A 7 7.40 -4.07 -3.15
CA TYR A 7 6.55 -4.82 -4.08
C TYR A 7 6.79 -6.33 -4.00
N GLU A 8 8.05 -6.77 -4.04
CA GLU A 8 8.40 -8.18 -3.89
C GLU A 8 7.85 -8.77 -2.58
N ASN A 9 8.08 -8.09 -1.46
CA ASN A 9 7.59 -8.52 -0.16
C ASN A 9 6.05 -8.58 -0.16
N PHE A 10 5.37 -7.56 -0.69
CA PHE A 10 3.90 -7.53 -0.75
C PHE A 10 3.34 -8.73 -1.54
N VAL A 11 3.89 -9.01 -2.71
CA VAL A 11 3.45 -10.14 -3.52
C VAL A 11 3.69 -11.47 -2.81
N ASN A 12 4.82 -11.61 -2.11
CA ASN A 12 5.15 -12.82 -1.36
C ASN A 12 4.20 -13.00 -0.16
N GLU A 13 3.97 -11.95 0.65
CA GLU A 13 3.03 -12.01 1.77
C GLU A 13 1.61 -12.37 1.29
N MET A 14 1.14 -11.77 0.19
CA MET A 14 -0.17 -12.09 -0.39
C MET A 14 -0.25 -13.54 -0.90
N LYS A 15 0.87 -14.15 -1.33
CA LYS A 15 0.92 -15.56 -1.72
C LYS A 15 0.95 -16.51 -0.53
N GLU A 16 1.68 -16.17 0.52
CA GLU A 16 1.83 -17.00 1.72
C GLU A 16 0.54 -17.01 2.55
N ASN A 17 -0.13 -15.88 2.65
CA ASN A 17 -1.36 -15.68 3.42
C ASN A 17 -2.65 -15.96 2.62
N LYS A 18 -2.64 -16.97 1.75
CA LYS A 18 -3.81 -17.29 0.91
C LYS A 18 -5.06 -17.66 1.69
N ILE A 19 -4.89 -18.32 2.83
CA ILE A 19 -5.98 -18.78 3.69
C ILE A 19 -5.88 -18.05 5.02
N ILE A 20 -6.97 -17.44 5.43
CA ILE A 20 -7.05 -16.66 6.66
C ILE A 20 -7.05 -17.58 7.87
N THR A 21 -6.18 -17.30 8.81
CA THR A 21 -6.11 -18.00 10.10
C THR A 21 -6.92 -17.28 11.17
N GLY A 22 -7.25 -17.99 12.26
CA GLY A 22 -7.95 -17.40 13.40
C GLY A 22 -7.18 -16.28 14.10
N GLU A 23 -5.86 -16.27 14.01
CA GLU A 23 -5.01 -15.21 14.57
C GLU A 23 -5.07 -13.92 13.74
N GLN A 24 -5.21 -14.06 12.41
CA GLN A 24 -5.24 -12.94 11.47
C GLN A 24 -6.54 -12.13 11.52
N MET A 25 -7.64 -12.75 11.96
CA MET A 25 -8.97 -12.13 11.98
C MET A 25 -9.68 -12.44 13.32
N ALA A 26 -9.02 -12.13 14.44
CA ALA A 26 -9.54 -12.42 15.78
C ALA A 26 -10.93 -11.83 16.02
N ASP A 27 -11.22 -10.66 15.47
CA ASP A 27 -12.47 -9.94 15.63
C ASP A 27 -13.56 -10.37 14.60
N SER A 28 -13.20 -11.19 13.60
CA SER A 28 -14.07 -11.59 12.49
C SER A 28 -13.89 -13.06 12.14
N LYS A 29 -14.18 -13.94 13.11
CA LYS A 29 -14.00 -15.40 12.99
C LYS A 29 -14.74 -16.04 11.80
N GLU A 30 -15.72 -15.37 11.25
CA GLU A 30 -16.48 -15.82 10.06
C GLU A 30 -15.62 -16.00 8.82
N TRP A 31 -14.44 -15.36 8.76
CA TRP A 31 -13.52 -15.42 7.62
C TRP A 31 -12.42 -16.47 7.75
N VAL A 32 -12.32 -17.12 8.90
CA VAL A 32 -11.32 -18.18 9.11
C VAL A 32 -11.54 -19.34 8.13
N GLY A 33 -10.47 -19.73 7.44
CA GLY A 33 -10.53 -20.77 6.41
C GLY A 33 -10.93 -20.26 5.00
N HIS A 34 -11.35 -19.02 4.89
CA HIS A 34 -11.61 -18.38 3.59
C HIS A 34 -10.30 -17.84 2.96
N THR A 35 -10.32 -17.63 1.65
CA THR A 35 -9.21 -16.95 0.97
C THR A 35 -9.37 -15.43 1.12
N TYR A 36 -8.26 -14.69 1.02
CA TYR A 36 -8.33 -13.22 1.01
C TYR A 36 -9.22 -12.69 -0.12
N PHE A 37 -9.35 -13.43 -1.23
CA PHE A 37 -10.21 -13.03 -2.34
C PHE A 37 -11.70 -13.15 -1.98
N ASP A 38 -12.06 -14.09 -1.11
CA ASP A 38 -13.44 -14.22 -0.63
C ASP A 38 -13.83 -13.02 0.24
N ILE A 39 -12.91 -12.59 1.13
CA ILE A 39 -13.16 -11.41 1.98
C ILE A 39 -13.20 -10.11 1.17
N TYR A 40 -12.63 -10.04 0.00
CA TYR A 40 -12.65 -8.83 -0.83
C TYR A 40 -14.06 -8.31 -1.10
N LYS A 41 -15.08 -9.15 -1.05
CA LYS A 41 -16.49 -8.74 -1.10
C LYS A 41 -16.90 -7.87 0.08
N ASN A 42 -16.26 -8.05 1.23
CA ASN A 42 -16.37 -7.16 2.38
C ASN A 42 -15.15 -6.22 2.41
N ARG A 43 -15.30 -5.05 1.82
CA ARG A 43 -14.21 -4.08 1.65
C ARG A 43 -13.49 -3.73 2.95
N ARG A 44 -14.25 -3.55 4.04
CA ARG A 44 -13.68 -3.20 5.34
C ARG A 44 -12.81 -4.33 5.89
N ALA A 45 -13.32 -5.56 5.90
CA ALA A 45 -12.57 -6.73 6.36
C ALA A 45 -11.33 -6.96 5.51
N PHE A 46 -11.42 -6.76 4.20
CA PHE A 46 -10.29 -6.89 3.30
C PHE A 46 -9.21 -5.83 3.55
N THR A 47 -9.59 -4.57 3.71
CA THR A 47 -8.64 -3.50 4.07
C THR A 47 -7.94 -3.81 5.38
N GLU A 48 -8.69 -4.21 6.40
CA GLU A 48 -8.13 -4.58 7.68
C GLU A 48 -7.15 -5.76 7.57
N PHE A 49 -7.50 -6.79 6.81
CA PHE A 49 -6.63 -7.93 6.56
C PHE A 49 -5.33 -7.51 5.89
N VAL A 50 -5.39 -6.73 4.81
CA VAL A 50 -4.19 -6.28 4.08
C VAL A 50 -3.33 -5.39 4.97
N ASN A 51 -3.91 -4.44 5.67
CA ASN A 51 -3.16 -3.52 6.51
C ASN A 51 -2.47 -4.25 7.68
N LYS A 52 -3.21 -5.04 8.46
CA LYS A 52 -2.68 -5.69 9.68
C LYS A 52 -1.82 -6.93 9.41
N ASN A 53 -2.14 -7.72 8.38
CA ASN A 53 -1.45 -9.01 8.18
C ASN A 53 -0.41 -8.99 7.05
N ILE A 54 -0.50 -8.03 6.14
CA ILE A 54 0.43 -7.94 5.02
C ILE A 54 1.37 -6.76 5.21
N ILE A 55 0.80 -5.54 5.33
CA ILE A 55 1.61 -4.32 5.38
C ILE A 55 2.39 -4.25 6.70
N ASP A 56 1.78 -4.57 7.82
CA ASP A 56 2.46 -4.60 9.12
C ASP A 56 3.63 -5.56 9.14
N GLU A 57 3.48 -6.75 8.56
CA GLU A 57 4.57 -7.72 8.50
C GLU A 57 5.73 -7.24 7.64
N ILE A 58 5.43 -6.56 6.52
CA ILE A 58 6.46 -5.93 5.69
C ILE A 58 7.21 -4.85 6.46
N ILE A 59 6.49 -4.03 7.23
CA ILE A 59 7.04 -2.95 8.06
C ILE A 59 7.91 -3.55 9.18
N LYS A 60 7.40 -4.51 9.93
CA LYS A 60 8.10 -5.18 11.05
C LYS A 60 9.36 -5.91 10.59
N LYS A 61 9.32 -6.62 9.46
CA LYS A 61 10.50 -7.27 8.85
C LYS A 61 11.63 -6.29 8.51
N ARG A 62 11.35 -5.00 8.53
CA ARG A 62 12.34 -3.93 8.34
C ARG A 62 12.80 -3.27 9.65
N GLY A 63 12.37 -3.79 10.78
CA GLY A 63 12.67 -3.21 12.09
C GLY A 63 11.97 -1.88 12.34
N LEU A 64 10.92 -1.57 11.57
CA LEU A 64 10.09 -0.38 11.75
C LEU A 64 8.87 -0.70 12.59
N ASN A 65 8.33 0.32 13.24
CA ASN A 65 7.10 0.23 13.99
C ASN A 65 5.91 0.55 13.07
N PRO A 66 4.91 -0.33 12.95
CA PRO A 66 3.70 -0.04 12.21
C PRO A 66 2.74 0.83 13.04
N GLN A 67 2.04 1.75 12.37
CA GLN A 67 0.95 2.54 12.93
C GLN A 67 -0.13 2.75 11.87
N HIS A 68 -1.39 2.61 12.28
CA HIS A 68 -2.56 2.83 11.42
C HIS A 68 -3.20 4.18 11.68
N GLU A 69 -3.90 4.67 10.66
CA GLU A 69 -4.71 5.91 10.71
C GLU A 69 -3.94 7.15 11.19
N TYR A 70 -2.63 7.17 10.98
CA TYR A 70 -1.80 8.32 11.33
C TYR A 70 -1.97 9.43 10.31
N PHE A 71 -2.56 10.56 10.72
CA PHE A 71 -2.98 11.65 9.82
C PHE A 71 -3.84 11.15 8.64
N ARG A 72 -4.72 10.18 8.90
CA ARG A 72 -5.56 9.50 7.90
C ARG A 72 -4.78 8.72 6.85
N ILE A 73 -3.53 8.37 7.11
CA ILE A 73 -2.78 7.41 6.31
C ILE A 73 -3.10 6.02 6.84
N ASP A 74 -3.52 5.12 5.97
CA ASP A 74 -3.98 3.77 6.36
C ASP A 74 -2.92 3.01 7.15
N SER A 75 -1.67 3.01 6.68
CA SER A 75 -0.56 2.38 7.39
C SER A 75 0.73 3.17 7.23
N THR A 76 1.49 3.30 8.31
CA THR A 76 2.80 3.94 8.31
C THR A 76 3.84 3.06 8.98
N GLY A 77 5.07 3.09 8.48
CA GLY A 77 6.24 2.50 9.13
C GLY A 77 7.21 3.59 9.59
N TYR A 78 7.55 3.59 10.86
CA TYR A 78 8.38 4.64 11.45
C TYR A 78 9.48 4.11 12.38
N GLU A 79 10.50 4.92 12.58
CA GLU A 79 11.48 4.81 13.66
C GLU A 79 11.18 5.86 14.72
N THR A 80 11.40 5.54 15.98
CA THR A 80 11.37 6.54 17.06
C THR A 80 12.61 7.42 16.94
N TYR A 81 12.43 8.71 16.80
CA TYR A 81 13.50 9.65 16.47
C TYR A 81 14.54 9.82 17.57
N SER A 82 14.12 9.98 18.82
CA SER A 82 15.04 10.12 19.96
C SER A 82 14.31 9.89 21.28
N LYS A 83 14.90 9.04 22.14
CA LYS A 83 14.45 8.87 23.53
C LYS A 83 14.80 10.10 24.40
N GLU A 84 15.82 10.85 24.03
CA GLU A 84 16.25 12.07 24.78
C GLU A 84 15.24 13.20 24.61
N ILE A 85 14.84 13.50 23.37
CA ILE A 85 13.81 14.50 23.09
C ILE A 85 12.48 14.15 23.77
N SER A 86 12.12 12.86 23.83
CA SER A 86 10.92 12.43 24.54
C SER A 86 10.98 12.75 26.05
N LYS A 87 12.14 12.52 26.70
CA LYS A 87 12.33 12.85 28.11
C LYS A 87 12.30 14.37 28.38
N GLU A 88 12.87 15.16 27.48
CA GLU A 88 12.84 16.61 27.58
C GLU A 88 11.41 17.16 27.43
N ALA A 89 10.64 16.60 26.48
CA ALA A 89 9.24 16.95 26.30
C ALA A 89 8.40 16.60 27.54
N ASP A 90 8.55 15.39 28.09
CA ASP A 90 7.87 14.95 29.31
C ASP A 90 8.19 15.86 30.49
N ALA A 91 9.44 16.33 30.60
CA ALA A 91 9.87 17.21 31.66
C ALA A 91 9.17 18.59 31.64
N VAL A 92 8.67 19.02 30.48
CA VAL A 92 7.90 20.28 30.34
C VAL A 92 6.41 20.00 30.09
N GLY A 93 5.94 18.77 30.31
CA GLY A 93 4.53 18.38 30.21
C GLY A 93 3.99 18.26 28.78
N LEU A 94 4.86 18.08 27.81
CA LEU A 94 4.47 17.88 26.41
C LEU A 94 4.56 16.40 26.01
N SER A 95 3.54 15.91 25.30
CA SER A 95 3.62 14.60 24.64
C SER A 95 4.41 14.73 23.34
N ASN A 96 5.41 13.87 23.17
CA ASN A 96 6.25 13.87 21.99
C ASN A 96 6.04 12.60 21.15
N TYR A 97 5.49 12.76 19.96
CA TYR A 97 5.43 11.73 18.91
C TYR A 97 6.55 11.97 17.90
N SER A 98 7.81 11.81 18.32
CA SER A 98 8.99 11.98 17.47
C SER A 98 9.15 10.79 16.53
N TRP A 99 8.28 10.67 15.53
CA TRP A 99 8.33 9.60 14.56
C TRP A 99 9.02 10.05 13.29
N ASN A 100 10.06 9.32 12.90
CA ASN A 100 10.70 9.46 11.61
C ASN A 100 10.00 8.50 10.63
N LEU A 101 9.05 9.01 9.86
CA LEU A 101 8.32 8.21 8.87
C LEU A 101 9.28 7.72 7.79
N LYS A 102 9.26 6.42 7.52
CA LYS A 102 10.05 5.75 6.49
C LYS A 102 9.20 5.21 5.36
N ILE A 103 7.96 4.84 5.66
CA ILE A 103 7.00 4.26 4.72
C ILE A 103 5.62 4.85 5.04
N ALA A 104 4.91 5.29 4.01
CA ALA A 104 3.51 5.66 4.07
C ALA A 104 2.74 4.84 3.02
N VAL A 105 1.68 4.16 3.42
CA VAL A 105 0.89 3.26 2.58
C VAL A 105 -0.57 3.63 2.64
N GLU A 106 -1.19 3.79 1.49
CA GLU A 106 -2.63 3.90 1.30
C GLU A 106 -3.17 2.67 0.59
N HIS A 107 -4.29 2.16 1.05
CA HIS A 107 -4.94 0.97 0.51
C HIS A 107 -6.38 1.28 0.12
N GLU A 108 -6.61 1.61 -1.15
CA GLU A 108 -7.91 2.05 -1.64
C GLU A 108 -8.60 0.98 -2.52
N ASN A 109 -9.73 0.51 -2.03
CA ASN A 109 -10.56 -0.50 -2.70
C ASN A 109 -11.50 0.08 -3.75
N ASN A 110 -11.67 1.40 -3.82
CA ASN A 110 -12.50 2.03 -4.83
C ASN A 110 -11.67 2.32 -6.09
N VAL A 111 -12.03 1.66 -7.18
CA VAL A 111 -11.35 1.74 -8.48
C VAL A 111 -11.22 3.17 -9.04
N ARG A 112 -12.02 4.12 -8.56
CA ARG A 112 -12.03 5.50 -9.03
C ARG A 112 -11.38 6.50 -8.06
N ALA A 113 -11.23 6.13 -6.79
CA ALA A 113 -10.81 7.05 -5.73
C ALA A 113 -9.32 7.02 -5.41
N TRP A 114 -8.58 6.00 -5.82
CA TRP A 114 -7.18 5.83 -5.44
C TRP A 114 -6.22 6.97 -5.87
N MET A 115 -6.64 7.80 -6.84
CA MET A 115 -5.86 8.99 -7.18
C MET A 115 -5.83 10.02 -6.05
N ASP A 116 -6.89 10.12 -5.25
CA ASP A 116 -6.93 11.01 -4.09
C ASP A 116 -5.89 10.59 -3.04
N GLU A 117 -5.62 9.28 -2.95
CA GLU A 117 -4.59 8.73 -2.08
C GLU A 117 -3.17 9.08 -2.56
N VAL A 118 -2.96 9.08 -3.88
CA VAL A 118 -1.69 9.59 -4.45
C VAL A 118 -1.51 11.07 -4.10
N ILE A 119 -2.57 11.89 -4.27
CA ILE A 119 -2.53 13.33 -3.95
C ILE A 119 -2.22 13.53 -2.47
N LYS A 120 -2.88 12.80 -1.57
CA LYS A 120 -2.62 12.84 -0.13
C LYS A 120 -1.15 12.59 0.17
N LEU A 121 -0.58 11.53 -0.39
CA LEU A 121 0.83 11.17 -0.16
C LEU A 121 1.82 12.18 -0.76
N LEU A 122 1.46 12.97 -1.77
CA LEU A 122 2.33 14.05 -2.27
C LEU A 122 2.59 15.12 -1.20
N HIS A 123 1.67 15.31 -0.26
CA HIS A 123 1.81 16.28 0.84
C HIS A 123 2.49 15.73 2.09
N ILE A 124 2.85 14.47 2.10
CA ILE A 124 3.50 13.80 3.24
C ILE A 124 5.01 13.70 2.98
N ARG A 125 5.83 14.15 3.92
CA ARG A 125 7.28 13.95 3.85
C ARG A 125 7.63 12.54 4.30
N CYS A 126 7.94 11.65 3.36
CA CYS A 126 8.26 10.25 3.64
C CYS A 126 9.11 9.64 2.52
N PRO A 127 10.21 8.92 2.82
CA PRO A 127 11.09 8.34 1.80
C PRO A 127 10.41 7.38 0.83
N LEU A 128 9.47 6.54 1.31
CA LEU A 128 8.73 5.62 0.45
C LEU A 128 7.22 5.81 0.62
N LYS A 129 6.55 6.07 -0.47
CA LYS A 129 5.11 6.27 -0.55
C LYS A 129 4.49 5.20 -1.45
N VAL A 130 3.50 4.49 -0.93
CA VAL A 130 2.89 3.35 -1.61
C VAL A 130 1.38 3.54 -1.68
N VAL A 131 0.80 3.35 -2.86
CA VAL A 131 -0.65 3.24 -3.04
C VAL A 131 -0.96 1.84 -3.54
N ILE A 132 -1.82 1.12 -2.82
CA ILE A 132 -2.35 -0.18 -3.24
C ILE A 132 -3.77 0.05 -3.72
N ALA A 133 -4.01 -0.23 -4.99
CA ALA A 133 -5.26 0.05 -5.70
C ALA A 133 -5.79 -1.18 -6.42
N TYR A 134 -7.05 -1.13 -6.85
CA TYR A 134 -7.69 -2.22 -7.59
C TYR A 134 -8.35 -1.68 -8.85
N ASN A 135 -8.14 -2.39 -9.96
CA ASN A 135 -8.67 -1.96 -11.24
C ASN A 135 -9.92 -2.75 -11.68
N TYR A 136 -10.20 -3.88 -11.03
CA TYR A 136 -11.30 -4.81 -11.38
C TYR A 136 -11.30 -5.30 -12.84
N CYS A 137 -10.30 -4.95 -13.63
CA CYS A 137 -10.16 -5.47 -14.97
C CYS A 137 -9.75 -6.94 -14.94
N ASP A 138 -10.33 -7.72 -15.84
CA ASP A 138 -9.89 -9.09 -16.07
C ASP A 138 -8.50 -9.07 -16.69
N VAL A 139 -7.55 -9.83 -16.14
CA VAL A 139 -6.19 -9.94 -16.70
C VAL A 139 -6.15 -10.53 -18.11
N ARG A 140 -7.22 -11.19 -18.54
CA ARG A 140 -7.38 -11.71 -19.91
C ARG A 140 -7.80 -10.66 -20.92
N ASP A 141 -8.37 -9.56 -20.44
CA ASP A 141 -8.79 -8.44 -21.24
C ASP A 141 -7.65 -7.41 -21.38
N ASN A 142 -7.97 -6.18 -21.61
CA ASN A 142 -7.02 -5.11 -21.86
C ASN A 142 -6.52 -4.43 -20.57
N SER A 143 -6.37 -5.16 -19.45
CA SER A 143 -6.03 -4.61 -18.14
C SER A 143 -4.69 -3.86 -18.14
N GLU A 144 -3.70 -4.29 -18.92
CA GLU A 144 -2.42 -3.56 -19.02
C GLU A 144 -2.57 -2.18 -19.66
N ASN A 145 -3.43 -2.04 -20.67
CA ASN A 145 -3.68 -0.75 -21.29
C ASN A 145 -4.49 0.17 -20.37
N ASP A 146 -5.43 -0.39 -19.61
CA ASP A 146 -6.21 0.38 -18.64
C ASP A 146 -5.32 0.87 -17.49
N ASP A 147 -4.47 0.01 -16.92
CA ASP A 147 -3.46 0.41 -15.94
C ASP A 147 -2.56 1.52 -16.52
N ARG A 148 -2.04 1.34 -17.73
CA ARG A 148 -1.17 2.32 -18.39
C ARG A 148 -1.84 3.67 -18.58
N ASN A 149 -3.09 3.69 -19.04
CA ASN A 149 -3.83 4.95 -19.26
C ASN A 149 -4.00 5.72 -17.95
N LYS A 150 -4.40 5.04 -16.87
CA LYS A 150 -4.56 5.66 -15.55
C LYS A 150 -3.22 6.16 -15.01
N LEU A 151 -2.18 5.34 -15.07
CA LEU A 151 -0.85 5.69 -14.58
C LEU A 151 -0.23 6.84 -15.38
N THR A 152 -0.45 6.91 -16.69
CA THR A 152 0.00 8.04 -17.52
C THR A 152 -0.64 9.34 -17.07
N PHE A 153 -1.94 9.33 -16.77
CA PHE A 153 -2.63 10.50 -16.24
C PHE A 153 -2.09 10.92 -14.87
N VAL A 154 -1.94 9.96 -13.95
CA VAL A 154 -1.42 10.21 -12.60
C VAL A 154 0.02 10.73 -12.66
N ALA A 155 0.88 10.14 -13.50
CA ALA A 155 2.26 10.60 -13.67
C ALA A 155 2.33 12.06 -14.16
N LYS A 156 1.48 12.43 -15.12
CA LYS A 156 1.37 13.82 -15.61
C LYS A 156 0.96 14.78 -14.50
N TYR A 157 0.07 14.37 -13.61
CA TYR A 157 -0.34 15.16 -12.46
C TYR A 157 0.80 15.31 -11.45
N MET A 158 1.42 14.18 -11.06
CA MET A 158 2.52 14.15 -10.11
C MET A 158 3.70 15.02 -10.58
N LYS A 159 4.04 14.94 -11.85
CA LYS A 159 5.14 15.74 -12.42
C LYS A 159 4.94 17.24 -12.17
N LYS A 160 3.73 17.76 -12.34
CA LYS A 160 3.44 19.19 -12.09
C LYS A 160 3.69 19.57 -10.62
N TRP A 161 3.41 18.67 -9.69
CA TRP A 161 3.63 18.89 -8.26
C TRP A 161 5.10 18.75 -7.90
N LEU A 162 5.75 17.70 -8.36
CA LEU A 162 7.14 17.38 -8.01
C LEU A 162 8.13 18.35 -8.63
N ASP A 163 7.87 18.86 -9.84
CA ASP A 163 8.71 19.88 -10.47
C ASP A 163 8.74 21.23 -9.70
N SER A 164 7.76 21.46 -8.81
CA SER A 164 7.73 22.63 -7.94
C SER A 164 8.56 22.51 -6.66
N TYR A 165 9.07 21.32 -6.34
CA TYR A 165 9.91 21.02 -5.18
C TYR A 165 11.32 20.68 -5.64
N SER A 166 12.30 21.51 -5.28
CA SER A 166 13.67 21.45 -5.81
C SER A 166 14.53 20.25 -5.35
N GLU A 167 14.12 19.51 -4.32
CA GLU A 167 14.86 18.35 -3.80
C GLU A 167 13.88 17.27 -3.33
N ASN A 168 13.53 16.38 -4.23
CA ASN A 168 12.67 15.26 -3.88
C ASN A 168 13.44 13.93 -3.96
N HIS A 169 13.85 13.41 -2.80
CA HIS A 169 14.45 12.08 -2.66
C HIS A 169 13.40 11.00 -2.33
N GLU A 170 12.13 11.29 -2.56
CA GLU A 170 11.03 10.41 -2.22
C GLU A 170 10.74 9.46 -3.38
N GLU A 171 10.49 8.21 -3.03
CA GLU A 171 10.14 7.17 -3.98
C GLU A 171 8.63 6.87 -3.92
N TYR A 172 8.03 6.67 -5.08
CA TYR A 172 6.60 6.39 -5.21
C TYR A 172 6.38 5.04 -5.89
N LEU A 173 5.52 4.23 -5.28
CA LEU A 173 5.10 2.92 -5.77
C LEU A 173 3.58 2.87 -5.85
N ILE A 174 3.05 2.46 -6.99
CA ILE A 174 1.64 2.07 -7.11
C ILE A 174 1.58 0.57 -7.36
N ILE A 175 0.76 -0.15 -6.60
CA ILE A 175 0.47 -1.57 -6.80
C ILE A 175 -0.99 -1.69 -7.22
N ILE A 176 -1.24 -2.24 -8.42
CA ILE A 176 -2.60 -2.41 -8.93
C ILE A 176 -2.97 -3.90 -8.94
N GLY A 177 -4.03 -4.25 -8.21
CA GLY A 177 -4.64 -5.57 -8.23
C GLY A 177 -5.69 -5.69 -9.33
N ASN A 178 -5.45 -6.58 -10.29
CA ASN A 178 -6.40 -6.95 -11.34
C ASN A 178 -7.00 -8.32 -11.05
N ALA A 179 -8.28 -8.50 -11.32
CA ALA A 179 -8.95 -9.77 -11.09
C ALA A 179 -8.39 -10.87 -12.00
N ALA A 180 -8.00 -11.99 -11.44
CA ALA A 180 -7.45 -13.11 -12.19
C ALA A 180 -8.22 -14.41 -11.91
N PRO A 181 -8.62 -15.18 -12.95
CA PRO A 181 -9.27 -16.46 -12.77
C PRO A 181 -8.25 -17.54 -12.32
N LYS A 182 -8.74 -18.63 -11.75
CA LYS A 182 -7.91 -19.76 -11.34
C LYS A 182 -7.11 -20.37 -12.49
N ASN A 183 -7.75 -20.42 -13.66
CA ASN A 183 -7.14 -20.88 -14.93
C ASN A 183 -7.80 -20.15 -16.10
N LYS A 184 -7.25 -20.29 -17.31
CA LYS A 184 -7.71 -19.60 -18.53
C LYS A 184 -9.19 -19.86 -18.89
N ASN A 185 -9.75 -20.98 -18.47
CA ASN A 185 -11.13 -21.38 -18.78
C ASN A 185 -12.12 -21.09 -17.65
N SER A 186 -11.65 -20.60 -16.51
CA SER A 186 -12.52 -20.29 -15.37
C SER A 186 -13.33 -19.03 -15.62
N ARG A 187 -14.63 -19.07 -15.32
CA ARG A 187 -15.51 -17.89 -15.31
C ARG A 187 -15.48 -17.15 -13.97
N PHE A 188 -14.83 -17.74 -12.96
CA PHE A 188 -14.76 -17.20 -11.61
C PHE A 188 -13.37 -16.66 -11.33
N TYR A 189 -13.29 -15.47 -10.78
CA TYR A 189 -12.07 -14.88 -10.26
C TYR A 189 -11.78 -15.45 -8.88
N THR A 190 -10.53 -15.79 -8.63
CA THR A 190 -10.12 -16.44 -7.38
C THR A 190 -8.90 -15.81 -6.74
N LYS A 191 -8.28 -14.83 -7.41
CA LYS A 191 -7.09 -14.12 -6.92
C LYS A 191 -6.95 -12.77 -7.62
N PHE A 192 -6.07 -11.95 -7.09
CA PHE A 192 -5.56 -10.77 -7.79
C PHE A 192 -4.22 -11.08 -8.46
N ASP A 193 -4.02 -10.52 -9.64
CA ASP A 193 -2.73 -10.33 -10.29
C ASP A 193 -2.26 -8.92 -9.90
N TYR A 194 -1.29 -8.85 -8.99
CA TYR A 194 -0.74 -7.58 -8.54
C TYR A 194 0.39 -7.15 -9.44
N ARG A 195 0.36 -5.91 -9.89
CA ARG A 195 1.39 -5.29 -10.73
C ARG A 195 1.92 -4.05 -10.04
N GLY A 196 3.23 -4.02 -9.81
CA GLY A 196 3.92 -2.88 -9.21
C GLY A 196 4.41 -1.90 -10.28
N TYR A 197 4.30 -0.61 -9.98
CA TYR A 197 4.75 0.47 -10.85
C TYR A 197 5.49 1.53 -10.03
N LYS A 198 6.78 1.69 -10.33
CA LYS A 198 7.62 2.71 -9.70
C LYS A 198 7.58 3.99 -10.53
N TYR A 199 7.42 5.14 -9.87
CA TYR A 199 7.56 6.44 -10.51
C TYR A 199 9.03 6.78 -10.73
N THR A 200 9.40 7.10 -11.97
CA THR A 200 10.76 7.45 -12.37
C THR A 200 10.69 8.45 -13.53
N ASP A 201 11.35 9.58 -13.38
CA ASP A 201 11.49 10.60 -14.45
C ASP A 201 10.17 11.01 -15.12
N GLY A 202 9.13 11.20 -14.32
CA GLY A 202 7.83 11.67 -14.81
C GLY A 202 6.92 10.58 -15.37
N GLN A 203 7.24 9.31 -15.19
CA GLN A 203 6.44 8.17 -15.65
C GLN A 203 6.46 7.01 -14.67
N PHE A 204 5.48 6.12 -14.76
CA PHE A 204 5.45 4.88 -14.02
C PHE A 204 6.06 3.74 -14.83
N MET A 205 7.11 3.12 -14.28
CA MET A 205 7.78 1.96 -14.86
C MET A 205 7.31 0.71 -14.15
N ARG A 206 6.88 -0.32 -14.92
CA ARG A 206 6.45 -1.60 -14.38
C ARG A 206 7.65 -2.33 -13.75
N LEU A 207 7.43 -2.85 -12.56
CA LEU A 207 8.35 -3.77 -11.90
C LEU A 207 8.13 -5.19 -12.41
N GLY A 208 9.23 -5.94 -12.53
CA GLY A 208 9.24 -7.30 -13.07
C GLY A 208 8.61 -8.34 -12.15
#